data_65bbc5c275d3f75fbcc325e998cc9f11
#
_entry.id   65bbc5c275d3f75fbcc325e998cc9f11
#
_cell.length_a   1.000
_cell.length_b   1.000
_cell.length_c   1.000
_cell.angle_alpha   90.00
_cell.angle_beta   90.00
_cell.angle_gamma   90.00
#
_symmetry.space_group_name_H-M   'P 1'
#
loop_
_entity.id
_entity.type
_entity.pdbx_description
1 polymer ?
#
loop_
_entity_poly.entity_id
_entity_poly.type
_entity_poly.pdbx_seq_one_letter_code
_entity_poly.pdbx_strand_id
1 'polypeptide(L)'
;MATLILIDTDILIDFSLDKPAAIQTMANLEDKFLLSISVITAMELYSGCRSKKDLKKVDELLSDIHVEFVTKPISQTAFELMKMFRSSHGVEINDMLIAATSLDLEAKIISKNQKHYKFLPNIDLLEYSLIGV
;
A
#
# COMPACT_ATOMS: atom_id res chain seq x y z
N MET A 1 -16.27 5.06 -14.04
CA MET A 1 -16.05 4.40 -12.74
C MET A 1 -14.70 4.81 -12.17
N ALA A 2 -14.67 5.03 -10.89
CA ALA A 2 -13.41 5.39 -10.24
C ALA A 2 -12.47 4.19 -10.16
N THR A 3 -11.21 4.41 -10.49
CA THR A 3 -10.17 3.39 -10.41
C THR A 3 -9.67 3.28 -8.99
N LEU A 4 -9.46 2.05 -8.52
CA LEU A 4 -8.85 1.80 -7.22
C LEU A 4 -7.36 2.09 -7.27
N ILE A 5 -6.86 2.73 -6.22
CA ILE A 5 -5.43 2.81 -5.99
C ILE A 5 -5.11 2.23 -4.62
N LEU A 6 -4.11 1.36 -4.59
CA LEU A 6 -3.62 0.75 -3.36
C LEU A 6 -2.44 1.56 -2.85
N ILE A 7 -2.53 2.03 -1.63
CA ILE A 7 -1.50 2.89 -1.03
C ILE A 7 -0.62 2.03 -0.11
N ASP A 8 0.69 2.06 -0.35
CA ASP A 8 1.63 1.31 0.48
C ASP A 8 1.79 1.96 1.86
N THR A 9 2.19 1.16 2.82
CA THR A 9 2.34 1.54 4.22
C THR A 9 3.24 2.76 4.42
N ASP A 10 4.34 2.85 3.69
CA ASP A 10 5.33 3.91 3.84
C ASP A 10 4.75 5.31 3.57
N ILE A 11 3.83 5.43 2.61
CA ILE A 11 3.18 6.71 2.31
C ILE A 11 2.22 7.10 3.44
N LEU A 12 1.49 6.13 3.99
CA LEU A 12 0.56 6.41 5.10
C LEU A 12 1.30 6.78 6.38
N ILE A 13 2.46 6.18 6.62
CA ILE A 13 3.32 6.58 7.75
C ILE A 13 3.73 8.04 7.58
N ASP A 14 4.23 8.43 6.41
CA ASP A 14 4.61 9.81 6.12
C ASP A 14 3.42 10.75 6.27
N PHE A 15 2.26 10.34 5.79
CA PHE A 15 1.04 11.13 5.92
C PHE A 15 0.67 11.35 7.40
N SER A 16 0.79 10.30 8.22
CA SER A 16 0.51 10.39 9.67
C SER A 16 1.49 11.31 10.40
N LEU A 17 2.68 11.51 9.84
CA LEU A 17 3.70 12.40 10.37
C LEU A 17 3.64 13.81 9.78
N ASP A 18 2.56 14.12 9.06
CA ASP A 18 2.30 15.42 8.43
C ASP A 18 3.40 15.86 7.45
N LYS A 19 4.05 14.91 6.79
CA LYS A 19 5.05 15.24 5.77
C LYS A 19 4.38 15.86 4.55
N PRO A 20 4.83 17.04 4.09
CA PRO A 20 4.16 17.77 3.01
C PRO A 20 3.98 16.99 1.72
N ALA A 21 4.97 16.21 1.30
CA ALA A 21 4.85 15.41 0.08
C ALA A 21 3.74 14.36 0.19
N ALA A 22 3.60 13.72 1.36
CA ALA A 22 2.55 12.73 1.58
C ALA A 22 1.17 13.38 1.63
N ILE A 23 1.04 14.53 2.29
CA ILE A 23 -0.22 15.27 2.35
C ILE A 23 -0.66 15.65 0.93
N GLN A 24 0.25 16.20 0.14
CA GLN A 24 -0.04 16.59 -1.23
C GLN A 24 -0.41 15.39 -2.09
N THR A 25 0.32 14.29 -1.95
CA THR A 25 0.05 13.05 -2.69
C THR A 25 -1.35 12.52 -2.36
N MET A 26 -1.69 12.42 -1.07
CA MET A 26 -3.02 11.93 -0.67
C MET A 26 -4.14 12.80 -1.20
N ALA A 27 -3.98 14.11 -1.16
CA ALA A 27 -4.97 15.04 -1.71
C ALA A 27 -5.16 14.83 -3.21
N ASN A 28 -4.07 14.67 -3.95
CA ASN A 28 -4.12 14.44 -5.40
C ASN A 28 -4.78 13.10 -5.73
N LEU A 29 -4.46 12.06 -4.97
CA LEU A 29 -5.05 10.73 -5.20
C LEU A 29 -6.54 10.71 -4.91
N GLU A 30 -6.97 11.39 -3.85
CA GLU A 30 -8.37 11.45 -3.45
C GLU A 30 -9.26 12.02 -4.55
N ASP A 31 -8.74 12.98 -5.32
CA ASP A 31 -9.47 13.59 -6.44
C ASP A 31 -9.64 12.67 -7.64
N LYS A 32 -8.78 11.67 -7.79
CA LYS A 32 -8.71 10.85 -9.01
C LYS A 32 -9.07 9.40 -8.83
N PHE A 33 -8.94 8.88 -7.61
CA PHE A 33 -9.04 7.44 -7.35
C PHE A 33 -9.89 7.16 -6.12
N LEU A 34 -10.35 5.90 -6.04
CA LEU A 34 -10.87 5.35 -4.78
C LEU A 34 -9.66 4.87 -3.97
N LEU A 35 -9.46 5.47 -2.81
CA LEU A 35 -8.32 5.12 -1.95
C LEU A 35 -8.57 3.79 -1.25
N SER A 36 -7.61 2.90 -1.36
CA SER A 36 -7.66 1.60 -0.71
C SER A 36 -6.29 1.22 -0.15
N ILE A 37 -6.29 0.29 0.78
CA ILE A 37 -5.08 -0.30 1.33
C ILE A 37 -5.29 -1.80 1.47
N SER A 38 -4.20 -2.55 1.47
CA SER A 38 -4.24 -3.95 1.88
C SER A 38 -4.47 -4.02 3.39
N VAL A 39 -5.18 -5.05 3.85
CA VAL A 39 -5.28 -5.34 5.28
C VAL A 39 -3.90 -5.50 5.92
N ILE A 40 -2.90 -5.93 5.13
CA ILE A 40 -1.52 -6.02 5.61
C ILE A 40 -1.01 -4.63 6.02
N THR A 41 -1.25 -3.61 5.19
CA THR A 41 -0.92 -2.22 5.51
C THR A 41 -1.63 -1.77 6.80
N ALA A 42 -2.92 -2.05 6.91
CA ALA A 42 -3.68 -1.71 8.13
C ALA A 42 -3.03 -2.34 9.36
N MET A 43 -2.71 -3.63 9.29
CA MET A 43 -2.07 -4.34 10.40
C MET A 43 -0.69 -3.79 10.74
N GLU A 44 0.10 -3.40 9.72
CA GLU A 44 1.40 -2.77 9.95
C GLU A 44 1.25 -1.44 10.71
N LEU A 45 0.26 -0.63 10.34
CA LEU A 45 -0.01 0.62 11.04
C LEU A 45 -0.39 0.38 12.50
N TYR A 46 -1.28 -0.58 12.76
CA TYR A 46 -1.66 -0.91 14.13
C TYR A 46 -0.50 -1.51 14.93
N SER A 47 0.34 -2.30 14.29
CA SER A 47 1.47 -2.93 14.99
C SER A 47 2.48 -1.90 15.50
N GLY A 48 2.53 -0.73 14.90
CA GLY A 48 3.37 0.38 15.36
C GLY A 48 2.81 1.16 16.54
N CYS A 49 1.56 0.89 16.92
CA CYS A 49 0.89 1.60 18.01
C CYS A 49 1.36 1.10 19.37
N ARG A 50 1.56 2.03 20.32
CA ARG A 50 1.99 1.72 21.69
C ARG A 50 0.98 2.12 22.76
N SER A 51 -0.12 2.77 22.38
CA SER A 51 -1.11 3.26 23.29
C SER A 51 -2.50 3.23 22.64
N LYS A 52 -3.54 3.37 23.46
CA LYS A 52 -4.92 3.52 22.95
C LYS A 52 -5.08 4.77 22.12
N LYS A 53 -4.33 5.82 22.44
CA LYS A 53 -4.35 7.07 21.69
C LYS A 53 -3.80 6.86 20.28
N ASP A 54 -2.72 6.09 20.15
CA ASP A 54 -2.15 5.74 18.84
C ASP A 54 -3.12 4.92 18.01
N LEU A 55 -3.77 3.94 18.62
CA LEU A 55 -4.79 3.10 17.93
C LEU A 55 -5.93 3.97 17.40
N LYS A 56 -6.38 4.92 18.19
CA LYS A 56 -7.45 5.84 17.78
C LYS A 56 -7.03 6.70 16.58
N LYS A 57 -5.79 7.14 16.56
CA LYS A 57 -5.26 7.91 15.43
C LYS A 57 -5.26 7.09 14.14
N VAL A 58 -4.89 5.81 14.22
CA VAL A 58 -4.94 4.92 13.07
C VAL A 58 -6.39 4.71 12.63
N ASP A 59 -7.31 4.49 13.57
CA ASP A 59 -8.74 4.37 13.24
C ASP A 59 -9.23 5.60 12.47
N GLU A 60 -8.86 6.79 12.91
CA GLU A 60 -9.25 8.03 12.24
C GLU A 60 -8.62 8.15 10.85
N LEU A 61 -7.34 7.80 10.72
CA LEU A 61 -6.62 7.80 9.45
C LEU A 61 -7.31 6.89 8.43
N LEU A 62 -7.75 5.72 8.86
CA LEU A 62 -8.33 4.70 7.97
C LEU A 62 -9.83 4.87 7.74
N SER A 63 -10.49 5.83 8.42
CA SER A 63 -11.95 5.97 8.34
C SER A 63 -12.48 6.22 6.93
N ASP A 64 -11.71 6.88 6.08
CA ASP A 64 -12.10 7.20 4.70
C ASP A 64 -11.35 6.36 3.66
N ILE A 65 -10.64 5.33 4.09
CA ILE A 65 -9.86 4.48 3.20
C ILE A 65 -10.43 3.06 3.23
N HIS A 66 -10.67 2.51 2.04
CA HIS A 66 -11.18 1.15 1.93
C HIS A 66 -10.08 0.13 2.23
N VAL A 67 -10.38 -0.88 3.06
CA VAL A 67 -9.43 -1.96 3.39
C VAL A 67 -9.77 -3.19 2.56
N GLU A 68 -8.80 -3.65 1.77
CA GLU A 68 -8.92 -4.87 0.97
C GLU A 68 -8.33 -6.05 1.73
N PHE A 69 -9.15 -7.06 1.99
CA PHE A 69 -8.72 -8.24 2.72
C PHE A 69 -8.05 -9.25 1.80
N VAL A 70 -7.17 -10.06 2.38
CA VAL A 70 -6.49 -11.11 1.63
C VAL A 70 -7.49 -12.23 1.36
N THR A 71 -7.80 -12.41 0.09
CA THR A 71 -8.65 -13.49 -0.39
C THR A 71 -7.78 -14.71 -0.75
N LYS A 72 -8.43 -15.84 -1.04
CA LYS A 72 -7.70 -17.02 -1.52
C LYS A 72 -6.90 -16.70 -2.79
N PRO A 73 -7.48 -16.09 -3.85
CA PRO A 73 -6.69 -15.72 -5.03
C PRO A 73 -5.50 -14.82 -4.71
N ILE A 74 -5.65 -13.82 -3.85
CA ILE A 74 -4.56 -12.93 -3.46
C ILE A 74 -3.45 -13.72 -2.77
N SER A 75 -3.81 -14.62 -1.85
CA SER A 75 -2.80 -15.42 -1.15
C SER A 75 -2.05 -16.37 -2.10
N GLN A 76 -2.75 -16.93 -3.09
CA GLN A 76 -2.14 -17.78 -4.11
C GLN A 76 -1.17 -16.99 -4.98
N THR A 77 -1.54 -15.80 -5.41
CA THR A 77 -0.65 -14.90 -6.17
C THR A 77 0.59 -14.56 -5.37
N ALA A 78 0.42 -14.17 -4.10
CA ALA A 78 1.56 -13.85 -3.22
C ALA A 78 2.51 -15.05 -3.06
N PHE A 79 1.94 -16.24 -2.89
CA PHE A 79 2.71 -17.48 -2.81
C PHE A 79 3.57 -17.69 -4.05
N GLU A 80 2.99 -17.52 -5.23
CA GLU A 80 3.73 -17.66 -6.49
C GLU A 80 4.81 -16.60 -6.65
N LEU A 81 4.54 -15.35 -6.27
CA LEU A 81 5.53 -14.27 -6.32
C LEU A 81 6.72 -14.57 -5.41
N MET A 82 6.46 -15.11 -4.22
CA MET A 82 7.55 -15.51 -3.31
C MET A 82 8.44 -16.57 -3.96
N LYS A 83 7.84 -17.60 -4.57
CA LYS A 83 8.59 -18.66 -5.24
C LYS A 83 9.44 -18.10 -6.38
N MET A 84 8.87 -17.18 -7.17
CA MET A 84 9.54 -16.64 -8.35
C MET A 84 10.68 -15.67 -8.02
N PHE A 85 10.53 -14.87 -6.98
CA PHE A 85 11.40 -13.72 -6.77
C PHE A 85 12.23 -13.71 -5.48
N ARG A 86 12.00 -14.66 -4.56
CA ARG A 86 12.73 -14.63 -3.29
C ARG A 86 14.24 -14.74 -3.48
N SER A 87 14.71 -15.66 -4.30
CA SER A 87 16.16 -15.85 -4.47
C SER A 87 16.82 -14.74 -5.27
N SER A 88 16.13 -14.18 -6.27
CA SER A 88 16.70 -13.16 -7.15
C SER A 88 16.59 -11.74 -6.59
N HIS A 89 15.51 -11.43 -5.88
CA HIS A 89 15.19 -10.07 -5.43
C HIS A 89 15.01 -9.94 -3.92
N GLY A 90 15.06 -11.04 -3.18
CA GLY A 90 14.95 -10.98 -1.72
C GLY A 90 13.60 -10.45 -1.23
N VAL A 91 12.53 -10.73 -1.96
CA VAL A 91 11.20 -10.18 -1.64
C VAL A 91 10.72 -10.62 -0.26
N GLU A 92 9.97 -9.75 0.40
CA GLU A 92 9.40 -9.99 1.72
C GLU A 92 7.93 -10.38 1.62
N ILE A 93 7.45 -11.15 2.59
CA ILE A 93 6.06 -11.65 2.61
C ILE A 93 5.05 -10.51 2.53
N ASN A 94 5.22 -9.49 3.36
CA ASN A 94 4.26 -8.38 3.42
C ASN A 94 4.17 -7.65 2.09
N ASP A 95 5.30 -7.36 1.47
CA ASP A 95 5.33 -6.68 0.17
C ASP A 95 4.65 -7.52 -0.92
N MET A 96 4.85 -8.84 -0.90
CA MET A 96 4.24 -9.70 -1.91
C MET A 96 2.73 -9.84 -1.70
N LEU A 97 2.25 -9.81 -0.47
CA LEU A 97 0.80 -9.78 -0.19
C LEU A 97 0.18 -8.46 -0.66
N ILE A 98 0.85 -7.35 -0.45
CA ILE A 98 0.38 -6.04 -0.95
C ILE A 98 0.40 -6.02 -2.47
N ALA A 99 1.48 -6.46 -3.10
CA ALA A 99 1.59 -6.53 -4.56
C ALA A 99 0.51 -7.45 -5.15
N ALA A 100 0.31 -8.61 -4.54
CA ALA A 100 -0.71 -9.57 -5.01
C ALA A 100 -2.11 -8.97 -4.94
N THR A 101 -2.39 -8.16 -3.93
CA THR A 101 -3.68 -7.47 -3.82
C THR A 101 -3.88 -6.53 -5.01
N SER A 102 -2.86 -5.74 -5.34
CA SER A 102 -2.89 -4.85 -6.50
C SER A 102 -3.11 -5.62 -7.80
N LEU A 103 -2.36 -6.70 -7.99
CA LEU A 103 -2.46 -7.51 -9.21
C LEU A 103 -3.82 -8.18 -9.35
N ASP A 104 -4.33 -8.78 -8.28
CA ASP A 104 -5.62 -9.49 -8.31
C ASP A 104 -6.79 -8.54 -8.57
N LEU A 105 -6.74 -7.35 -8.00
CA LEU A 105 -7.79 -6.34 -8.16
C LEU A 105 -7.60 -5.47 -9.40
N GLU A 106 -6.51 -5.70 -10.15
CA GLU A 106 -6.14 -4.84 -11.29
C GLU A 106 -6.11 -3.35 -10.87
N ALA A 107 -5.64 -3.11 -9.66
CA ALA A 107 -5.55 -1.76 -9.08
C ALA A 107 -4.15 -1.21 -9.29
N LYS A 108 -4.06 0.12 -9.37
CA LYS A 108 -2.77 0.80 -9.32
C LYS A 108 -2.22 0.69 -7.90
N ILE A 109 -0.90 0.73 -7.76
CA ILE A 109 -0.24 0.77 -6.45
C ILE A 109 0.72 1.95 -6.42
N ILE A 110 0.79 2.64 -5.30
CA ILE A 110 1.75 3.72 -5.09
C ILE A 110 2.59 3.43 -3.84
N SER A 111 3.90 3.57 -3.97
CA SER A 111 4.87 3.30 -2.90
C SER A 111 6.09 4.20 -3.05
N LYS A 112 6.71 4.53 -1.94
CA LYS A 112 8.02 5.18 -1.93
C LYS A 112 9.12 4.19 -2.34
N ASN A 113 8.92 2.91 -2.03
CA ASN A 113 9.90 1.85 -2.28
C ASN A 113 9.70 1.24 -3.67
N GLN A 114 9.98 2.02 -4.70
CA GLN A 114 9.84 1.59 -6.08
C GLN A 114 10.58 0.27 -6.37
N LYS A 115 11.74 0.08 -5.76
CA LYS A 115 12.57 -1.12 -5.93
C LYS A 115 11.89 -2.40 -5.49
N HIS A 116 10.97 -2.33 -4.53
CA HIS A 116 10.27 -3.50 -4.02
C HIS A 116 9.21 -4.04 -4.97
N TYR A 117 8.78 -3.24 -5.94
CA TYR A 117 7.65 -3.57 -6.81
C TYR A 117 7.93 -3.51 -8.31
N LYS A 118 8.82 -2.62 -8.76
CA LYS A 118 8.95 -2.31 -10.19
C LYS A 118 9.34 -3.49 -11.08
N PHE A 119 9.97 -4.53 -10.52
CA PHE A 119 10.38 -5.72 -11.28
C PHE A 119 9.23 -6.72 -11.48
N LEU A 120 8.12 -6.56 -10.76
CA LEU A 120 7.01 -7.51 -10.80
C LEU A 120 6.26 -7.40 -12.13
N PRO A 121 5.97 -8.54 -12.80
CA PRO A 121 5.18 -8.51 -14.04
C PRO A 121 3.77 -7.97 -13.79
N ASN A 122 3.30 -7.16 -14.73
CA ASN A 122 1.93 -6.62 -14.74
C ASN A 122 1.60 -5.67 -13.59
N ILE A 123 2.57 -5.30 -12.76
CA ILE A 123 2.33 -4.33 -11.69
C ILE A 123 2.10 -2.95 -12.30
N ASP A 124 1.05 -2.28 -11.85
CA ASP A 124 0.75 -0.90 -12.27
C ASP A 124 1.19 0.04 -11.16
N LEU A 125 2.50 0.30 -11.13
CA LEU A 125 3.13 1.07 -10.07
C LEU A 125 3.20 2.54 -10.43
N LEU A 126 2.54 3.37 -9.63
CA LEU A 126 2.64 4.83 -9.75
C LEU A 126 3.91 5.31 -9.07
N GLU A 127 4.53 6.28 -9.70
CA GLU A 127 5.71 6.93 -9.16
C GLU A 127 5.30 7.85 -8.01
N TYR A 128 5.94 7.68 -6.84
CA TYR A 128 5.77 8.61 -5.74
C TYR A 128 6.81 9.70 -5.91
N SER A 129 6.37 10.89 -6.28
CA SER A 129 7.29 11.99 -6.46
C SER A 129 7.33 12.84 -5.19
N LEU A 130 8.50 13.36 -4.88
CA LEU A 130 8.70 14.28 -3.76
C LEU A 130 8.37 15.71 -4.16
N ILE A 131 7.53 15.89 -5.17
CA ILE A 131 7.08 17.20 -5.64
C ILE A 131 6.39 17.93 -4.49
N GLY A 132 6.75 19.18 -4.29
CA GLY A 132 6.20 19.99 -3.21
C GLY A 132 7.03 19.94 -1.93
N VAL A 133 8.10 19.16 -1.95
CA VAL A 133 9.08 19.18 -0.85
C VAL A 133 9.99 20.36 -1.01
#